data_43efd7f5a4c9cb809b1cc6d690441c32
#
_entry.id   43efd7f5a4c9cb809b1cc6d690441c32
#
_cell.length_a   1.000
_cell.length_b   1.000
_cell.length_c   1.000
_cell.angle_alpha   90.00
_cell.angle_beta   90.00
_cell.angle_gamma   90.00
#
_symmetry.space_group_name_H-M   'P 1'
#
loop_
_entity.id
_entity.type
_entity.pdbx_description
1 polymer ?
#
loop_
_entity_poly.entity_id
_entity_poly.type
_entity_poly.pdbx_seq_one_letter_code
_entity_poly.pdbx_strand_id
1 'polypeptide(L)'
;MAAKEVKFGDSARQKMIAGVNVLADAVKVTLGPKGRNVVLDRSFGAPTITKDGVSVAKEIELKDKFENMGAQMVKEVASKTSDVAGDGTTTATVLAQAIVQEGMKFVTAGMNPMDLKRGIDKAVIALVAELKKISKPCTTTKEIAQVGSISANSDAAIGDIIANAMDKVGKEGVITVEDGKSLDNELDVVEGMQFDRGYLSPYFINNPDKQIASLDSPFVLLCDKKISNIRDLLPVLEQVAKAGRPLLIIAEDVEGEALATLVVNNIRGILKTVAVKAPGFGDRRKAMLEDIAILTGGTVIAEEVGLTLEKATLQDLGQAKRIEVGKENTTIIDGAGTEAAITARVATVRKQIEEATSDYDREKLQERVAKLAGGVAVIKVGAATEVEMKEKKARVEDALHATRAAVEEGIVAGGGTALLRARATLASIKTDNHDQDAGVKIVLKAIEAPLRQIVANAGDEPSVVINKVLEGSGNFGYNAATGEYGDMVEMGVLDPTKVTRSALQYAASVAGLMLTTDAMVAELPEDKPAMPGGMGGMGGMGGMDM
;
A
#
# COMPACT_ATOMS: atom_id res chain seq x y z
N MET A 1 25.51 20.84 17.39
CA MET A 1 24.24 20.96 16.62
C MET A 1 24.53 21.78 15.39
N ALA A 2 24.20 21.30 14.22
CA ALA A 2 24.35 22.06 12.98
C ALA A 2 23.51 23.36 13.04
N ALA A 3 24.02 24.45 12.47
CA ALA A 3 23.28 25.70 12.39
C ALA A 3 22.02 25.52 11.54
N LYS A 4 20.97 26.28 11.88
CA LYS A 4 19.68 26.21 11.18
C LYS A 4 19.45 27.50 10.39
N GLU A 5 18.92 27.39 9.18
CA GLU A 5 18.34 28.49 8.42
C GLU A 5 16.83 28.53 8.68
N VAL A 6 16.28 29.73 8.90
CA VAL A 6 14.85 29.93 9.14
C VAL A 6 14.30 30.87 8.08
N LYS A 7 13.21 30.47 7.42
CA LYS A 7 12.45 31.31 6.50
C LYS A 7 11.05 31.57 7.06
N PHE A 8 10.53 32.76 6.85
CA PHE A 8 9.24 33.21 7.37
C PHE A 8 8.33 33.71 6.24
N GLY A 9 7.04 33.72 6.52
CA GLY A 9 6.01 34.36 5.72
C GLY A 9 6.07 33.94 4.24
N ASP A 10 6.04 34.93 3.34
CA ASP A 10 5.96 34.66 1.90
C ASP A 10 7.17 33.94 1.33
N SER A 11 8.38 34.17 1.88
CA SER A 11 9.57 33.48 1.40
C SER A 11 9.53 31.98 1.71
N ALA A 12 9.00 31.59 2.86
CA ALA A 12 8.77 30.19 3.22
C ALA A 12 7.68 29.57 2.33
N ARG A 13 6.55 30.26 2.15
CA ARG A 13 5.42 29.81 1.34
C ARG A 13 5.79 29.58 -0.12
N GLN A 14 6.54 30.53 -0.73
CA GLN A 14 6.99 30.40 -2.13
C GLN A 14 7.87 29.15 -2.33
N LYS A 15 8.82 28.91 -1.41
CA LYS A 15 9.67 27.70 -1.48
C LYS A 15 8.86 26.43 -1.34
N MET A 16 7.93 26.39 -0.38
CA MET A 16 7.06 25.26 -0.15
C MET A 16 6.20 24.94 -1.39
N ILE A 17 5.56 25.97 -2.00
CA ILE A 17 4.76 25.82 -3.21
C ILE A 17 5.62 25.33 -4.40
N ALA A 18 6.84 25.82 -4.55
CA ALA A 18 7.75 25.38 -5.61
C ALA A 18 8.00 23.88 -5.49
N GLY A 19 8.29 23.38 -4.28
CA GLY A 19 8.47 21.95 -4.05
C GLY A 19 7.22 21.11 -4.31
N VAL A 20 6.04 21.58 -3.88
CA VAL A 20 4.75 20.96 -4.19
C VAL A 20 4.55 20.82 -5.69
N ASN A 21 4.80 21.91 -6.43
CA ASN A 21 4.60 21.90 -7.88
C ASN A 21 5.54 20.93 -8.59
N VAL A 22 6.83 20.92 -8.24
CA VAL A 22 7.80 20.01 -8.87
C VAL A 22 7.35 18.55 -8.71
N LEU A 23 6.97 18.15 -7.50
CA LEU A 23 6.52 16.78 -7.27
C LEU A 23 5.18 16.50 -7.97
N ALA A 24 4.19 17.35 -7.78
CA ALA A 24 2.86 17.12 -8.32
C ALA A 24 2.86 17.14 -9.87
N ASP A 25 3.64 18.02 -10.50
CA ASP A 25 3.76 18.11 -11.95
C ASP A 25 4.41 16.86 -12.55
N ALA A 26 5.36 16.25 -11.86
CA ALA A 26 5.95 14.98 -12.26
C ALA A 26 4.97 13.80 -12.12
N VAL A 27 4.14 13.79 -11.06
CA VAL A 27 3.19 12.71 -10.79
C VAL A 27 1.94 12.81 -11.67
N LYS A 28 1.36 14.00 -11.85
CA LYS A 28 0.07 14.19 -12.53
C LYS A 28 0.04 13.80 -14.01
N VAL A 29 1.21 13.68 -14.67
CA VAL A 29 1.28 13.24 -16.07
C VAL A 29 0.84 11.80 -16.26
N THR A 30 0.81 11.02 -15.18
CA THR A 30 0.40 9.60 -15.19
C THR A 30 -1.10 9.42 -15.08
N LEU A 31 -1.88 10.47 -14.74
CA LEU A 31 -3.29 10.37 -14.39
C LEU A 31 -4.19 10.07 -15.61
N GLY A 32 -5.08 9.12 -15.45
CA GLY A 32 -6.14 8.79 -16.39
C GLY A 32 -5.71 7.85 -17.53
N PRO A 33 -6.66 7.48 -18.41
CA PRO A 33 -6.44 6.44 -19.44
C PRO A 33 -5.38 6.83 -20.47
N LYS A 34 -5.19 8.13 -20.72
CA LYS A 34 -4.15 8.66 -21.62
C LYS A 34 -2.96 9.26 -20.86
N GLY A 35 -2.83 8.92 -19.56
CA GLY A 35 -1.65 9.23 -18.76
C GLY A 35 -0.39 8.59 -19.34
N ARG A 36 0.76 9.23 -19.11
CA ARG A 36 2.05 8.85 -19.68
C ARG A 36 2.98 8.28 -18.63
N ASN A 37 3.95 7.50 -19.09
CA ASN A 37 4.99 6.94 -18.24
C ASN A 37 5.97 8.02 -17.76
N VAL A 38 6.51 7.82 -16.57
CA VAL A 38 7.68 8.52 -16.02
C VAL A 38 8.87 7.56 -16.00
N VAL A 39 10.04 8.04 -16.38
CA VAL A 39 11.29 7.28 -16.34
C VAL A 39 12.06 7.71 -15.10
N LEU A 40 12.39 6.75 -14.26
CA LEU A 40 13.14 6.93 -13.02
C LEU A 40 14.55 6.39 -13.18
N ASP A 41 15.56 7.20 -12.85
CA ASP A 41 16.95 6.78 -12.82
C ASP A 41 17.20 5.78 -11.71
N ARG A 42 18.17 4.89 -11.91
CA ARG A 42 18.61 3.94 -10.90
C ARG A 42 20.12 4.02 -10.74
N SER A 43 20.59 3.99 -9.51
CA SER A 43 22.03 3.98 -9.21
C SER A 43 22.76 2.78 -9.85
N PHE A 44 22.04 1.67 -10.04
CA PHE A 44 22.53 0.46 -10.70
C PHE A 44 21.41 -0.18 -11.53
N GLY A 45 21.74 -0.64 -12.73
CA GLY A 45 20.81 -1.30 -13.65
C GLY A 45 20.10 -0.37 -14.61
N ALA A 46 19.07 -0.86 -15.28
CA ALA A 46 18.28 -0.08 -16.24
C ALA A 46 17.32 0.88 -15.52
N PRO A 47 17.01 2.05 -16.12
CA PRO A 47 15.98 2.94 -15.61
C PRO A 47 14.64 2.22 -15.45
N THR A 48 13.88 2.61 -14.41
CA THR A 48 12.53 2.09 -14.19
C THR A 48 11.52 2.96 -14.92
N ILE A 49 10.60 2.33 -15.63
CA ILE A 49 9.48 3.00 -16.29
C ILE A 49 8.21 2.68 -15.51
N THR A 50 7.46 3.69 -15.11
CA THR A 50 6.25 3.50 -14.29
C THR A 50 5.18 4.55 -14.60
N LYS A 51 3.91 4.17 -14.34
CA LYS A 51 2.76 5.07 -14.24
C LYS A 51 2.26 5.21 -12.80
N ASP A 52 2.80 4.45 -11.86
CA ASP A 52 2.40 4.53 -10.46
C ASP A 52 2.86 5.84 -9.83
N GLY A 53 1.88 6.62 -9.35
CA GLY A 53 2.12 7.93 -8.77
C GLY A 53 2.92 7.91 -7.49
N VAL A 54 2.78 6.88 -6.64
CA VAL A 54 3.53 6.79 -5.39
C VAL A 54 5.00 6.45 -5.65
N SER A 55 5.29 5.60 -6.62
CA SER A 55 6.66 5.29 -7.05
C SER A 55 7.38 6.52 -7.58
N VAL A 56 6.69 7.31 -8.42
CA VAL A 56 7.24 8.60 -8.90
C VAL A 56 7.49 9.56 -7.74
N ALA A 57 6.51 9.71 -6.83
CA ALA A 57 6.63 10.62 -5.70
C ALA A 57 7.79 10.26 -4.76
N LYS A 58 8.03 8.96 -4.53
CA LYS A 58 9.10 8.45 -3.65
C LYS A 58 10.50 8.79 -4.15
N GLU A 59 10.71 8.84 -5.45
CA GLU A 59 12.02 9.14 -6.06
C GLU A 59 12.36 10.63 -6.11
N ILE A 60 11.38 11.53 -5.88
CA ILE A 60 11.62 12.97 -5.97
C ILE A 60 12.25 13.47 -4.68
N GLU A 61 13.47 13.98 -4.81
CA GLU A 61 14.22 14.69 -3.78
C GLU A 61 14.87 15.94 -4.38
N LEU A 62 14.66 17.10 -3.74
CA LEU A 62 15.10 18.39 -4.25
C LEU A 62 16.34 18.89 -3.50
N LYS A 63 17.24 19.56 -4.22
CA LYS A 63 18.48 20.11 -3.65
C LYS A 63 18.23 21.22 -2.63
N ASP A 64 17.27 22.10 -2.91
CA ASP A 64 16.85 23.15 -1.97
C ASP A 64 16.04 22.51 -0.84
N LYS A 65 16.54 22.59 0.38
CA LYS A 65 15.91 21.96 1.55
C LYS A 65 14.50 22.45 1.82
N PHE A 66 14.22 23.73 1.57
CA PHE A 66 12.90 24.31 1.78
C PHE A 66 11.90 23.86 0.70
N GLU A 67 12.32 23.83 -0.55
CA GLU A 67 11.50 23.25 -1.63
C GLU A 67 11.26 21.76 -1.37
N ASN A 68 12.30 21.04 -0.93
CA ASN A 68 12.20 19.63 -0.59
C ASN A 68 11.18 19.37 0.52
N MET A 69 11.08 20.22 1.55
CA MET A 69 10.04 20.08 2.57
C MET A 69 8.63 20.13 1.96
N GLY A 70 8.36 21.03 1.01
CA GLY A 70 7.10 21.09 0.30
C GLY A 70 6.82 19.82 -0.52
N ALA A 71 7.81 19.32 -1.22
CA ALA A 71 7.74 18.05 -1.95
C ALA A 71 7.46 16.87 -1.00
N GLN A 72 8.20 16.77 0.12
CA GLN A 72 8.02 15.68 1.09
C GLN A 72 6.62 15.67 1.73
N MET A 73 6.00 16.81 1.97
CA MET A 73 4.62 16.89 2.48
C MET A 73 3.62 16.29 1.48
N VAL A 74 3.76 16.55 0.19
CA VAL A 74 2.89 15.95 -0.84
C VAL A 74 3.23 14.48 -1.07
N LYS A 75 4.49 14.08 -0.94
CA LYS A 75 4.91 12.67 -0.93
C LYS A 75 4.21 11.89 0.18
N GLU A 76 4.05 12.49 1.37
CA GLU A 76 3.29 11.88 2.48
C GLU A 76 1.82 11.67 2.12
N VAL A 77 1.18 12.61 1.38
CA VAL A 77 -0.19 12.44 0.88
C VAL A 77 -0.30 11.21 -0.01
N ALA A 78 0.60 11.06 -0.98
CA ALA A 78 0.62 9.92 -1.90
C ALA A 78 0.85 8.61 -1.13
N SER A 79 1.85 8.56 -0.24
CA SER A 79 2.18 7.37 0.55
C SER A 79 1.02 6.95 1.45
N LYS A 80 0.39 7.90 2.16
CA LYS A 80 -0.72 7.61 3.06
C LYS A 80 -1.96 7.13 2.32
N THR A 81 -2.22 7.67 1.13
CA THR A 81 -3.32 7.20 0.27
C THR A 81 -3.07 5.77 -0.20
N SER A 82 -1.84 5.45 -0.60
CA SER A 82 -1.42 4.09 -0.94
C SER A 82 -1.60 3.12 0.23
N ASP A 83 -1.13 3.48 1.43
CA ASP A 83 -1.21 2.62 2.62
C ASP A 83 -2.65 2.24 3.00
N VAL A 84 -3.62 3.15 2.81
CA VAL A 84 -5.01 2.97 3.27
C VAL A 84 -5.92 2.44 2.18
N ALA A 85 -5.78 2.93 0.95
CA ALA A 85 -6.65 2.60 -0.16
C ALA A 85 -5.96 1.78 -1.26
N GLY A 86 -4.64 1.72 -1.26
CA GLY A 86 -3.82 0.98 -2.21
C GLY A 86 -3.79 1.56 -3.63
N ASP A 87 -4.58 2.59 -3.89
CA ASP A 87 -4.69 3.29 -5.18
C ASP A 87 -5.06 4.77 -4.94
N GLY A 88 -5.17 5.58 -6.02
CA GLY A 88 -5.58 6.98 -5.96
C GLY A 88 -4.47 7.96 -5.56
N THR A 89 -3.23 7.54 -5.55
CA THR A 89 -2.05 8.31 -5.17
C THR A 89 -1.86 9.56 -6.02
N THR A 90 -2.05 9.43 -7.33
CA THR A 90 -1.99 10.55 -8.29
C THR A 90 -3.14 11.52 -8.09
N THR A 91 -4.36 11.03 -7.88
CA THR A 91 -5.54 11.86 -7.59
C THR A 91 -5.34 12.67 -6.30
N ALA A 92 -4.81 12.04 -5.25
CA ALA A 92 -4.52 12.70 -3.99
C ALA A 92 -3.45 13.80 -4.14
N THR A 93 -2.42 13.54 -4.92
CA THR A 93 -1.35 14.51 -5.24
C THR A 93 -1.91 15.72 -5.99
N VAL A 94 -2.75 15.49 -7.01
CA VAL A 94 -3.41 16.56 -7.79
C VAL A 94 -4.35 17.39 -6.91
N LEU A 95 -5.13 16.77 -6.04
CA LEU A 95 -6.01 17.46 -5.08
C LEU A 95 -5.19 18.30 -4.09
N ALA A 96 -4.10 17.75 -3.54
CA ALA A 96 -3.25 18.47 -2.61
C ALA A 96 -2.63 19.71 -3.27
N GLN A 97 -2.09 19.59 -4.48
CA GLN A 97 -1.57 20.71 -5.26
C GLN A 97 -2.65 21.77 -5.47
N ALA A 98 -3.85 21.37 -5.88
CA ALA A 98 -4.94 22.29 -6.16
C ALA A 98 -5.39 23.06 -4.89
N ILE A 99 -5.54 22.36 -3.75
CA ILE A 99 -5.91 22.99 -2.48
C ILE A 99 -4.84 23.99 -2.03
N VAL A 100 -3.55 23.62 -2.12
CA VAL A 100 -2.44 24.50 -1.75
C VAL A 100 -2.41 25.72 -2.66
N GLN A 101 -2.46 25.54 -3.98
CA GLN A 101 -2.41 26.66 -4.94
C GLN A 101 -3.59 27.62 -4.78
N GLU A 102 -4.81 27.10 -4.65
CA GLU A 102 -5.99 27.95 -4.46
C GLU A 102 -5.96 28.60 -3.06
N GLY A 103 -5.61 27.86 -2.01
CA GLY A 103 -5.57 28.36 -0.63
C GLY A 103 -4.54 29.47 -0.43
N MET A 104 -3.36 29.34 -1.03
CA MET A 104 -2.30 30.36 -0.91
C MET A 104 -2.70 31.72 -1.50
N LYS A 105 -3.59 31.76 -2.49
CA LYS A 105 -4.12 33.03 -3.01
C LYS A 105 -4.84 33.82 -1.92
N PHE A 106 -5.64 33.12 -1.10
CA PHE A 106 -6.38 33.71 -0.01
C PHE A 106 -5.48 34.08 1.19
N VAL A 107 -4.50 33.23 1.51
CA VAL A 107 -3.50 33.54 2.56
C VAL A 107 -2.70 34.78 2.18
N THR A 108 -2.24 34.89 0.93
CA THR A 108 -1.51 36.07 0.44
C THR A 108 -2.40 37.31 0.40
N ALA A 109 -3.71 37.14 0.18
CA ALA A 109 -4.69 38.23 0.28
C ALA A 109 -4.99 38.67 1.74
N GLY A 110 -4.38 38.05 2.74
CA GLY A 110 -4.49 38.43 4.14
C GLY A 110 -5.62 37.78 4.92
N MET A 111 -6.27 36.72 4.37
CA MET A 111 -7.26 35.96 5.12
C MET A 111 -6.60 35.06 6.18
N ASN A 112 -7.33 34.78 7.26
CA ASN A 112 -6.84 33.98 8.37
C ASN A 112 -6.65 32.51 7.96
N PRO A 113 -5.41 31.99 7.91
CA PRO A 113 -5.14 30.62 7.47
C PRO A 113 -5.84 29.55 8.33
N MET A 114 -6.01 29.81 9.63
CA MET A 114 -6.67 28.87 10.54
C MET A 114 -8.17 28.74 10.24
N ASP A 115 -8.83 29.84 9.87
CA ASP A 115 -10.23 29.83 9.48
C ASP A 115 -10.42 29.27 8.06
N LEU A 116 -9.49 29.55 7.13
CA LEU A 116 -9.46 28.87 5.83
C LEU A 116 -9.42 27.34 6.02
N LYS A 117 -8.52 26.86 6.91
CA LYS A 117 -8.42 25.42 7.22
C LYS A 117 -9.73 24.86 7.79
N ARG A 118 -10.37 25.58 8.74
CA ARG A 118 -11.68 25.15 9.30
C ARG A 118 -12.74 25.03 8.21
N GLY A 119 -12.76 25.97 7.27
CA GLY A 119 -13.65 25.92 6.12
C GLY A 119 -13.37 24.72 5.20
N ILE A 120 -12.10 24.44 4.91
CA ILE A 120 -11.66 23.25 4.16
C ILE A 120 -12.12 21.99 4.87
N ASP A 121 -11.88 21.85 6.18
CA ASP A 121 -12.25 20.68 6.96
C ASP A 121 -13.79 20.44 6.91
N LYS A 122 -14.61 21.50 7.10
CA LYS A 122 -16.09 21.42 6.96
C LYS A 122 -16.51 20.94 5.58
N ALA A 123 -15.89 21.45 4.51
CA ALA A 123 -16.19 21.08 3.13
C ALA A 123 -15.85 19.61 2.87
N VAL A 124 -14.69 19.13 3.31
CA VAL A 124 -14.26 17.74 3.13
C VAL A 124 -15.16 16.77 3.87
N ILE A 125 -15.56 17.07 5.11
CA ILE A 125 -16.50 16.23 5.86
C ILE A 125 -17.81 16.08 5.10
N ALA A 126 -18.37 17.19 4.56
CA ALA A 126 -19.60 17.16 3.80
C ALA A 126 -19.46 16.35 2.49
N LEU A 127 -18.36 16.54 1.75
CA LEU A 127 -18.10 15.79 0.52
C LEU A 127 -17.93 14.30 0.76
N VAL A 128 -17.22 13.91 1.81
CA VAL A 128 -17.03 12.49 2.18
C VAL A 128 -18.37 11.85 2.55
N ALA A 129 -19.22 12.56 3.29
CA ALA A 129 -20.56 12.09 3.61
C ALA A 129 -21.41 11.88 2.35
N GLU A 130 -21.35 12.81 1.39
CA GLU A 130 -22.09 12.68 0.12
C GLU A 130 -21.52 11.58 -0.77
N LEU A 131 -20.17 11.44 -0.87
CA LEU A 131 -19.54 10.32 -1.59
C LEU A 131 -20.02 8.96 -1.06
N LYS A 132 -20.11 8.79 0.26
CA LYS A 132 -20.66 7.58 0.87
C LYS A 132 -22.14 7.37 0.55
N LYS A 133 -22.93 8.44 0.46
CA LYS A 133 -24.36 8.37 0.15
C LYS A 133 -24.62 8.00 -1.31
N ILE A 134 -23.82 8.51 -2.26
CA ILE A 134 -23.96 8.18 -3.68
C ILE A 134 -23.27 6.87 -4.07
N SER A 135 -22.49 6.28 -3.16
CA SER A 135 -21.81 5.00 -3.35
C SER A 135 -22.82 3.87 -3.56
N LYS A 136 -22.48 2.98 -4.49
CA LYS A 136 -23.23 1.74 -4.75
C LYS A 136 -22.38 0.54 -4.34
N PRO A 137 -22.94 -0.51 -3.73
CA PRO A 137 -22.20 -1.73 -3.42
C PRO A 137 -21.61 -2.36 -4.70
N CYS A 138 -20.37 -2.78 -4.66
CA CYS A 138 -19.71 -3.56 -5.72
C CYS A 138 -19.96 -5.04 -5.49
N THR A 139 -20.96 -5.62 -6.18
CA THR A 139 -21.41 -6.99 -5.88
C THR A 139 -21.18 -7.98 -7.00
N THR A 140 -21.12 -7.54 -8.24
CA THR A 140 -21.01 -8.42 -9.41
C THR A 140 -19.57 -8.58 -9.88
N THR A 141 -19.23 -9.76 -10.39
CA THR A 141 -17.94 -10.07 -11.04
C THR A 141 -17.61 -9.08 -12.16
N LYS A 142 -18.63 -8.62 -12.89
CA LYS A 142 -18.48 -7.63 -13.95
C LYS A 142 -18.03 -6.26 -13.40
N GLU A 143 -18.62 -5.77 -12.30
CA GLU A 143 -18.21 -4.52 -11.67
C GLU A 143 -16.78 -4.62 -11.12
N ILE A 144 -16.42 -5.76 -10.52
CA ILE A 144 -15.06 -6.04 -10.04
C ILE A 144 -14.06 -5.97 -11.21
N ALA A 145 -14.37 -6.64 -12.34
CA ALA A 145 -13.55 -6.61 -13.54
C ALA A 145 -13.41 -5.19 -14.11
N GLN A 146 -14.47 -4.40 -14.11
CA GLN A 146 -14.45 -3.01 -14.56
C GLN A 146 -13.56 -2.13 -13.67
N VAL A 147 -13.69 -2.23 -12.34
CA VAL A 147 -12.82 -1.50 -11.41
C VAL A 147 -11.35 -1.90 -11.62
N GLY A 148 -11.06 -3.20 -11.70
CA GLY A 148 -9.72 -3.70 -11.95
C GLY A 148 -9.14 -3.21 -13.28
N SER A 149 -9.96 -3.21 -14.34
CA SER A 149 -9.54 -2.71 -15.66
C SER A 149 -9.21 -1.21 -15.62
N ILE A 150 -10.04 -0.39 -14.97
CA ILE A 150 -9.83 1.07 -14.86
C ILE A 150 -8.54 1.37 -14.10
N SER A 151 -8.34 0.74 -12.94
CA SER A 151 -7.11 0.91 -12.14
C SER A 151 -5.87 0.41 -12.90
N ALA A 152 -6.02 -0.62 -13.74
CA ALA A 152 -4.97 -1.13 -14.61
C ALA A 152 -4.80 -0.34 -15.93
N ASN A 153 -5.18 0.94 -15.99
CA ASN A 153 -5.11 1.79 -17.18
C ASN A 153 -5.91 1.26 -18.38
N SER A 154 -7.13 0.78 -18.13
CA SER A 154 -8.04 0.20 -19.12
C SER A 154 -7.60 -1.15 -19.71
N ASP A 155 -6.77 -1.90 -18.98
CA ASP A 155 -6.38 -3.26 -19.34
C ASP A 155 -7.44 -4.27 -18.87
N ALA A 156 -8.31 -4.71 -19.79
CA ALA A 156 -9.40 -5.62 -19.48
C ALA A 156 -8.90 -7.00 -19.02
N ALA A 157 -7.76 -7.48 -19.53
CA ALA A 157 -7.22 -8.77 -19.16
C ALA A 157 -6.79 -8.82 -17.68
N ILE A 158 -6.29 -7.70 -17.15
CA ILE A 158 -5.96 -7.57 -15.72
C ILE A 158 -7.24 -7.55 -14.88
N GLY A 159 -8.27 -6.79 -15.30
CA GLY A 159 -9.54 -6.76 -14.60
C GLY A 159 -10.21 -8.14 -14.52
N ASP A 160 -10.23 -8.87 -15.63
CA ASP A 160 -10.84 -10.19 -15.72
C ASP A 160 -10.12 -11.23 -14.86
N ILE A 161 -8.77 -11.23 -14.85
CA ILE A 161 -8.02 -12.20 -14.03
C ILE A 161 -8.22 -11.96 -12.52
N ILE A 162 -8.34 -10.68 -12.10
CA ILE A 162 -8.62 -10.33 -10.69
C ILE A 162 -10.05 -10.74 -10.31
N ALA A 163 -11.03 -10.45 -11.17
CA ALA A 163 -12.40 -10.86 -10.93
C ALA A 163 -12.54 -12.39 -10.84
N ASN A 164 -11.89 -13.13 -11.72
CA ASN A 164 -11.82 -14.60 -11.68
C ASN A 164 -11.12 -15.12 -10.41
N ALA A 165 -10.07 -14.44 -9.95
CA ALA A 165 -9.40 -14.79 -8.71
C ALA A 165 -10.35 -14.61 -7.50
N MET A 166 -11.06 -13.47 -7.44
CA MET A 166 -12.04 -13.21 -6.38
C MET A 166 -13.23 -14.19 -6.40
N ASP A 167 -13.67 -14.62 -7.57
CA ASP A 167 -14.72 -15.63 -7.66
C ASP A 167 -14.27 -16.99 -7.10
N LYS A 168 -13.00 -17.37 -7.30
CA LYS A 168 -12.46 -18.65 -6.84
C LYS A 168 -12.20 -18.69 -5.33
N VAL A 169 -11.62 -17.61 -4.75
CA VAL A 169 -11.24 -17.59 -3.33
C VAL A 169 -12.22 -16.80 -2.45
N GLY A 170 -13.25 -16.19 -3.05
CA GLY A 170 -14.19 -15.30 -2.36
C GLY A 170 -13.69 -13.85 -2.30
N LYS A 171 -14.62 -12.93 -2.01
CA LYS A 171 -14.34 -11.49 -2.00
C LYS A 171 -13.30 -11.06 -0.95
N GLU A 172 -13.24 -11.77 0.15
CA GLU A 172 -12.27 -11.58 1.24
C GLU A 172 -11.08 -12.54 1.14
N GLY A 173 -11.04 -13.36 0.08
CA GLY A 173 -9.99 -14.34 -0.16
C GLY A 173 -8.63 -13.71 -0.41
N VAL A 174 -7.59 -14.47 -0.13
CA VAL A 174 -6.21 -14.02 -0.31
C VAL A 174 -5.82 -14.15 -1.79
N ILE A 175 -5.36 -13.05 -2.38
CA ILE A 175 -4.83 -13.01 -3.74
C ILE A 175 -3.43 -12.42 -3.66
N THR A 176 -2.45 -13.12 -4.23
CA THR A 176 -1.04 -12.68 -4.32
C THR A 176 -0.63 -12.53 -5.77
N VAL A 177 0.39 -11.73 -6.02
CA VAL A 177 0.92 -11.46 -7.36
C VAL A 177 2.38 -11.88 -7.41
N GLU A 178 2.70 -12.80 -8.32
CA GLU A 178 4.06 -13.33 -8.51
C GLU A 178 4.55 -13.12 -9.93
N ASP A 179 5.86 -13.24 -10.11
CA ASP A 179 6.48 -13.24 -11.43
C ASP A 179 6.16 -14.57 -12.14
N GLY A 180 5.55 -14.49 -13.31
CA GLY A 180 5.29 -15.62 -14.18
C GLY A 180 6.53 -16.04 -14.98
N LYS A 181 6.44 -17.19 -15.60
CA LYS A 181 7.49 -17.71 -16.50
C LYS A 181 7.06 -17.70 -17.98
N SER A 182 5.79 -17.39 -18.23
CA SER A 182 5.18 -17.29 -19.56
C SER A 182 5.05 -15.84 -20.00
N LEU A 183 4.62 -15.62 -21.25
CA LEU A 183 4.28 -14.29 -21.75
C LEU A 183 2.89 -13.82 -21.28
N ASP A 184 2.01 -14.78 -21.01
CA ASP A 184 0.64 -14.52 -20.58
C ASP A 184 0.51 -14.56 -19.06
N ASN A 185 -0.51 -13.86 -18.55
CA ASN A 185 -0.87 -13.94 -17.13
C ASN A 185 -1.60 -15.25 -16.85
N GLU A 186 -1.25 -15.90 -15.74
CA GLU A 186 -1.86 -17.15 -15.30
C GLU A 186 -2.47 -16.98 -13.90
N LEU A 187 -3.54 -17.74 -13.63
CA LEU A 187 -4.20 -17.77 -12.32
C LEU A 187 -4.19 -19.20 -11.78
N ASP A 188 -3.43 -19.38 -10.70
CA ASP A 188 -3.45 -20.61 -9.91
C ASP A 188 -4.18 -20.40 -8.59
N VAL A 189 -4.84 -21.44 -8.08
CA VAL A 189 -5.35 -21.49 -6.72
C VAL A 189 -4.64 -22.60 -5.99
N VAL A 190 -4.00 -22.25 -4.88
CA VAL A 190 -3.18 -23.17 -4.10
C VAL A 190 -3.65 -23.18 -2.64
N GLU A 191 -3.30 -24.25 -1.91
CA GLU A 191 -3.54 -24.34 -0.49
C GLU A 191 -2.76 -23.23 0.24
N GLY A 192 -3.43 -22.53 1.14
CA GLY A 192 -2.79 -21.42 1.86
C GLY A 192 -3.76 -20.67 2.75
N MET A 193 -3.24 -19.78 3.56
CA MET A 193 -4.03 -18.90 4.41
C MET A 193 -3.29 -17.61 4.78
N GLN A 194 -4.06 -16.61 5.17
CA GLN A 194 -3.53 -15.39 5.77
C GLN A 194 -4.08 -15.20 7.19
N PHE A 195 -3.25 -14.68 8.08
CA PHE A 195 -3.67 -14.28 9.43
C PHE A 195 -3.07 -12.93 9.83
N ASP A 196 -3.77 -12.25 10.76
CA ASP A 196 -3.50 -10.87 11.15
C ASP A 196 -2.40 -10.79 12.22
N ARG A 197 -1.17 -11.12 11.85
CA ARG A 197 0.06 -10.93 12.63
C ARG A 197 1.21 -10.69 11.67
N GLY A 198 1.94 -9.61 11.88
CA GLY A 198 3.12 -9.27 11.11
C GLY A 198 4.42 -9.59 11.83
N TYR A 199 5.53 -9.19 11.24
CA TYR A 199 6.86 -9.42 11.79
C TYR A 199 7.07 -8.69 13.13
N LEU A 200 7.80 -9.32 14.04
CA LEU A 200 8.14 -8.75 15.36
C LEU A 200 9.24 -7.69 15.28
N SER A 201 9.97 -7.63 14.19
CA SER A 201 11.02 -6.64 13.98
C SER A 201 11.11 -6.23 12.50
N PRO A 202 11.20 -4.93 12.19
CA PRO A 202 11.40 -4.46 10.82
C PRO A 202 12.75 -4.89 10.22
N TYR A 203 13.70 -5.33 11.03
CA TYR A 203 14.98 -5.87 10.57
C TYR A 203 14.87 -7.25 9.89
N PHE A 204 13.71 -7.87 9.90
CA PHE A 204 13.42 -9.06 9.11
C PHE A 204 13.06 -8.76 7.65
N ILE A 205 12.76 -7.51 7.31
CA ILE A 205 12.40 -7.09 5.95
C ILE A 205 13.56 -7.38 4.99
N ASN A 206 13.28 -8.10 3.92
CA ASN A 206 14.22 -8.37 2.84
C ASN A 206 13.73 -7.82 1.48
N ASN A 207 12.50 -7.32 1.44
CA ASN A 207 11.94 -6.57 0.32
C ASN A 207 11.54 -5.17 0.82
N PRO A 208 12.43 -4.17 0.75
CA PRO A 208 12.17 -2.83 1.28
C PRO A 208 11.11 -2.07 0.48
N ASP A 209 10.94 -2.36 -0.80
CA ASP A 209 9.96 -1.69 -1.66
C ASP A 209 8.53 -1.97 -1.19
N LYS A 210 8.25 -3.24 -0.82
CA LYS A 210 6.95 -3.69 -0.31
C LYS A 210 6.86 -3.69 1.22
N GLN A 211 7.94 -3.41 1.93
CA GLN A 211 8.02 -3.49 3.40
C GLN A 211 7.64 -4.88 3.94
N ILE A 212 8.02 -5.95 3.25
CA ILE A 212 7.73 -7.34 3.61
C ILE A 212 9.00 -8.16 3.79
N ALA A 213 8.88 -9.24 4.55
CA ALA A 213 9.82 -10.34 4.57
C ALA A 213 9.26 -11.50 3.75
N SER A 214 9.91 -11.85 2.64
CA SER A 214 9.52 -12.96 1.76
C SER A 214 10.49 -14.14 1.97
N LEU A 215 9.93 -15.31 2.23
CA LEU A 215 10.68 -16.55 2.47
C LEU A 215 10.28 -17.59 1.42
N ASP A 216 11.23 -18.03 0.61
CA ASP A 216 11.02 -19.07 -0.39
C ASP A 216 11.38 -20.45 0.20
N SER A 217 10.47 -21.39 0.08
CA SER A 217 10.57 -22.76 0.61
C SER A 217 10.96 -22.84 2.09
N PRO A 218 10.34 -22.03 2.99
CA PRO A 218 10.71 -21.98 4.38
C PRO A 218 10.27 -23.22 5.15
N PHE A 219 10.97 -23.46 6.27
CA PHE A 219 10.41 -24.23 7.38
C PHE A 219 9.52 -23.34 8.25
N VAL A 220 8.55 -23.95 8.93
CA VAL A 220 7.62 -23.27 9.84
C VAL A 220 7.68 -23.94 11.21
N LEU A 221 8.16 -23.22 12.20
CA LEU A 221 8.14 -23.64 13.60
C LEU A 221 6.90 -23.07 14.28
N LEU A 222 6.08 -23.93 14.84
CA LEU A 222 4.86 -23.59 15.57
C LEU A 222 5.05 -23.88 17.06
N CYS A 223 4.92 -22.87 17.92
CA CYS A 223 5.10 -23.01 19.36
C CYS A 223 3.99 -22.34 20.14
N ASP A 224 3.36 -23.05 21.06
CA ASP A 224 2.26 -22.51 21.89
C ASP A 224 2.75 -21.67 23.09
N LYS A 225 4.07 -21.48 23.24
CA LYS A 225 4.68 -20.72 24.32
C LYS A 225 5.44 -19.50 23.83
N LYS A 226 5.74 -18.61 24.78
CA LYS A 226 6.71 -17.53 24.58
C LYS A 226 8.11 -18.10 24.46
N ILE A 227 8.89 -17.52 23.56
CA ILE A 227 10.29 -17.84 23.34
C ILE A 227 11.13 -16.61 23.70
N SER A 228 11.78 -16.67 24.85
CA SER A 228 12.66 -15.59 25.35
C SER A 228 14.14 -15.98 25.41
N ASN A 229 14.41 -17.30 25.63
CA ASN A 229 15.74 -17.83 25.75
C ASN A 229 16.18 -18.45 24.41
N ILE A 230 17.28 -17.96 23.87
CA ILE A 230 17.81 -18.49 22.61
C ILE A 230 18.28 -19.95 22.70
N ARG A 231 18.69 -20.40 23.88
CA ARG A 231 19.20 -21.78 24.08
C ARG A 231 18.17 -22.83 23.73
N ASP A 232 16.88 -22.55 23.97
CA ASP A 232 15.78 -23.47 23.69
C ASP A 232 15.59 -23.66 22.16
N LEU A 233 15.93 -22.63 21.37
CA LEU A 233 15.87 -22.65 19.91
C LEU A 233 17.13 -23.22 19.24
N LEU A 234 18.28 -23.21 19.89
CA LEU A 234 19.56 -23.58 19.26
C LEU A 234 19.52 -24.91 18.51
N PRO A 235 18.95 -26.01 19.05
CA PRO A 235 18.94 -27.29 18.35
C PRO A 235 18.18 -27.24 17.03
N VAL A 236 17.08 -26.48 16.96
CA VAL A 236 16.29 -26.30 15.72
C VAL A 236 17.03 -25.38 14.75
N LEU A 237 17.58 -24.25 15.24
CA LEU A 237 18.30 -23.29 14.40
C LEU A 237 19.52 -23.92 13.72
N GLU A 238 20.27 -24.78 14.43
CA GLU A 238 21.40 -25.51 13.86
C GLU A 238 20.98 -26.47 12.74
N GLN A 239 19.90 -27.18 12.93
CA GLN A 239 19.36 -28.09 11.90
C GLN A 239 18.89 -27.31 10.68
N VAL A 240 18.15 -26.20 10.86
CA VAL A 240 17.67 -25.33 9.79
C VAL A 240 18.84 -24.69 9.04
N ALA A 241 19.87 -24.21 9.76
CA ALA A 241 21.08 -23.66 9.16
C ALA A 241 21.81 -24.68 8.29
N LYS A 242 21.95 -25.92 8.76
CA LYS A 242 22.54 -27.03 7.97
C LYS A 242 21.72 -27.36 6.71
N ALA A 243 20.39 -27.23 6.80
CA ALA A 243 19.50 -27.44 5.65
C ALA A 243 19.53 -26.28 4.64
N GLY A 244 20.08 -25.12 5.00
CA GLY A 244 20.22 -23.95 4.12
C GLY A 244 18.88 -23.29 3.71
N ARG A 245 17.81 -23.54 4.44
CA ARG A 245 16.46 -23.03 4.15
C ARG A 245 16.05 -21.95 5.14
N PRO A 246 15.19 -20.99 4.74
CA PRO A 246 14.63 -20.01 5.66
C PRO A 246 13.75 -20.65 6.73
N LEU A 247 13.52 -19.91 7.83
CA LEU A 247 12.66 -20.33 8.93
C LEU A 247 11.67 -19.23 9.29
N LEU A 248 10.37 -19.55 9.31
CA LEU A 248 9.35 -18.77 9.99
C LEU A 248 9.10 -19.36 11.38
N ILE A 249 9.11 -18.51 12.39
CA ILE A 249 8.76 -18.87 13.77
C ILE A 249 7.44 -18.23 14.11
N ILE A 250 6.43 -19.04 14.43
CA ILE A 250 5.11 -18.61 14.92
C ILE A 250 4.99 -19.09 16.36
N ALA A 251 5.04 -18.16 17.31
CA ALA A 251 4.97 -18.48 18.73
C ALA A 251 3.98 -17.54 19.46
N GLU A 252 3.61 -17.85 20.69
CA GLU A 252 2.83 -16.91 21.49
C GLU A 252 3.47 -15.52 21.51
N ASP A 253 4.77 -15.45 21.73
CA ASP A 253 5.62 -14.28 21.56
C ASP A 253 7.07 -14.72 21.34
N VAL A 254 7.88 -13.87 20.72
CA VAL A 254 9.34 -14.03 20.66
C VAL A 254 9.96 -12.73 21.13
N GLU A 255 10.66 -12.77 22.25
CA GLU A 255 11.14 -11.55 22.91
C GLU A 255 12.57 -11.71 23.49
N GLY A 256 13.11 -10.62 24.00
CA GLY A 256 14.39 -10.62 24.72
C GLY A 256 15.59 -11.09 23.90
N GLU A 257 16.39 -11.97 24.49
CA GLU A 257 17.63 -12.49 23.89
C GLU A 257 17.35 -13.31 22.61
N ALA A 258 16.24 -14.06 22.59
CA ALA A 258 15.86 -14.87 21.43
C ALA A 258 15.60 -13.99 20.21
N LEU A 259 14.77 -12.96 20.33
CA LEU A 259 14.46 -12.03 19.23
C LEU A 259 15.73 -11.29 18.76
N ALA A 260 16.52 -10.77 19.69
CA ALA A 260 17.74 -10.04 19.35
C ALA A 260 18.74 -10.92 18.56
N THR A 261 18.90 -12.17 18.97
CA THR A 261 19.79 -13.11 18.30
C THR A 261 19.29 -13.49 16.90
N LEU A 262 17.98 -13.72 16.72
CA LEU A 262 17.38 -13.98 15.42
C LEU A 262 17.60 -12.80 14.46
N VAL A 263 17.36 -11.57 14.93
CA VAL A 263 17.58 -10.34 14.16
C VAL A 263 19.05 -10.22 13.73
N VAL A 264 20.00 -10.40 14.66
CA VAL A 264 21.43 -10.31 14.34
C VAL A 264 21.87 -11.36 13.31
N ASN A 265 21.40 -12.60 13.44
CA ASN A 265 21.72 -13.66 12.49
C ASN A 265 21.10 -13.41 11.11
N ASN A 266 19.89 -12.85 11.06
CA ASN A 266 19.23 -12.45 9.82
C ASN A 266 20.00 -11.32 9.11
N ILE A 267 20.39 -10.26 9.83
CA ILE A 267 21.19 -9.14 9.29
C ILE A 267 22.54 -9.63 8.75
N ARG A 268 23.19 -10.55 9.47
CA ARG A 268 24.49 -11.14 9.05
C ARG A 268 24.37 -12.15 7.91
N GLY A 269 23.15 -12.49 7.49
CA GLY A 269 22.90 -13.49 6.44
C GLY A 269 23.27 -14.92 6.82
N ILE A 270 23.52 -15.20 8.12
CA ILE A 270 23.87 -16.54 8.61
C ILE A 270 22.64 -17.45 8.54
N LEU A 271 21.48 -16.94 8.92
CA LEU A 271 20.22 -17.66 8.90
C LEU A 271 19.09 -16.70 8.55
N LYS A 272 18.35 -16.98 7.47
CA LYS A 272 17.17 -16.22 7.08
C LYS A 272 16.00 -16.63 7.98
N THR A 273 15.65 -15.78 8.93
CA THR A 273 14.56 -16.03 9.87
C THR A 273 13.59 -14.87 9.95
N VAL A 274 12.33 -15.19 10.21
CA VAL A 274 11.31 -14.23 10.57
C VAL A 274 10.54 -14.77 11.77
N ALA A 275 10.22 -13.92 12.72
CA ALA A 275 9.40 -14.27 13.87
C ALA A 275 8.12 -13.45 13.89
N VAL A 276 6.98 -14.10 14.14
CA VAL A 276 5.65 -13.51 14.25
C VAL A 276 4.93 -14.05 15.47
N LYS A 277 3.97 -13.29 15.99
CA LYS A 277 3.07 -13.78 17.04
C LYS A 277 2.03 -14.72 16.46
N ALA A 278 1.68 -15.74 17.20
CA ALA A 278 0.56 -16.61 16.88
C ALA A 278 -0.76 -15.83 16.87
N PRO A 279 -1.66 -16.10 15.91
CA PRO A 279 -2.97 -15.45 15.87
C PRO A 279 -3.90 -15.96 16.98
N GLY A 280 -4.78 -15.08 17.47
CA GLY A 280 -5.73 -15.39 18.52
C GLY A 280 -5.14 -15.34 19.93
N PHE A 281 -5.94 -15.72 20.92
CA PHE A 281 -5.61 -15.76 22.34
C PHE A 281 -6.19 -17.02 22.99
N GLY A 282 -5.51 -17.56 24.02
CA GLY A 282 -5.98 -18.74 24.77
C GLY A 282 -6.24 -19.95 23.85
N ASP A 283 -7.38 -20.63 24.04
CA ASP A 283 -7.74 -21.82 23.26
C ASP A 283 -7.90 -21.55 21.76
N ARG A 284 -8.29 -20.32 21.37
CA ARG A 284 -8.34 -19.94 19.96
C ARG A 284 -6.97 -19.90 19.33
N ARG A 285 -5.94 -19.42 20.07
CA ARG A 285 -4.56 -19.43 19.60
C ARG A 285 -4.10 -20.86 19.33
N LYS A 286 -4.36 -21.79 20.25
CA LYS A 286 -4.04 -23.21 20.08
C LYS A 286 -4.72 -23.79 18.84
N ALA A 287 -6.02 -23.53 18.69
CA ALA A 287 -6.79 -24.01 17.54
C ALA A 287 -6.28 -23.45 16.20
N MET A 288 -5.85 -22.18 16.17
CA MET A 288 -5.28 -21.58 14.95
C MET A 288 -3.86 -22.09 14.67
N LEU A 289 -3.05 -22.34 15.69
CA LEU A 289 -1.75 -22.99 15.50
C LEU A 289 -1.90 -24.41 14.92
N GLU A 290 -2.91 -25.17 15.38
CA GLU A 290 -3.23 -26.47 14.80
C GLU A 290 -3.69 -26.36 13.34
N ASP A 291 -4.50 -25.35 13.00
CA ASP A 291 -4.93 -25.10 11.63
C ASP A 291 -3.72 -24.83 10.71
N ILE A 292 -2.76 -24.01 11.19
CA ILE A 292 -1.52 -23.73 10.46
C ILE A 292 -0.64 -25.00 10.37
N ALA A 293 -0.58 -25.81 11.44
CA ALA A 293 0.15 -27.06 11.44
C ALA A 293 -0.37 -28.02 10.36
N ILE A 294 -1.68 -28.19 10.27
CA ILE A 294 -2.33 -29.03 9.26
C ILE A 294 -2.07 -28.48 7.85
N LEU A 295 -2.17 -27.16 7.68
CA LEU A 295 -1.91 -26.52 6.39
C LEU A 295 -0.47 -26.68 5.92
N THR A 296 0.49 -26.63 6.83
CA THR A 296 1.94 -26.68 6.51
C THR A 296 2.54 -28.08 6.64
N GLY A 297 1.75 -29.06 7.13
CA GLY A 297 2.24 -30.41 7.40
C GLY A 297 3.20 -30.50 8.58
N GLY A 298 3.13 -29.55 9.53
CA GLY A 298 3.96 -29.51 10.74
C GLY A 298 3.24 -29.97 11.98
N THR A 299 3.91 -29.80 13.13
CA THR A 299 3.39 -30.14 14.45
C THR A 299 3.53 -28.92 15.37
N VAL A 300 2.53 -28.68 16.21
CA VAL A 300 2.61 -27.62 17.22
C VAL A 300 3.46 -28.12 18.39
N ILE A 301 4.53 -27.40 18.69
CA ILE A 301 5.37 -27.66 19.86
C ILE A 301 4.66 -27.11 21.09
N ALA A 302 4.12 -28.02 21.91
CA ALA A 302 3.41 -27.71 23.14
C ALA A 302 3.78 -28.73 24.22
N GLU A 303 4.08 -28.26 25.43
CA GLU A 303 4.43 -29.14 26.54
C GLU A 303 3.27 -30.04 26.96
N GLU A 304 2.03 -29.62 26.74
CA GLU A 304 0.83 -30.41 27.05
C GLU A 304 0.81 -31.74 26.27
N VAL A 305 1.42 -31.78 25.09
CA VAL A 305 1.58 -32.99 24.27
C VAL A 305 2.96 -33.64 24.42
N GLY A 306 3.79 -33.15 25.35
CA GLY A 306 5.12 -33.71 25.66
C GLY A 306 6.22 -33.25 24.68
N LEU A 307 5.95 -32.27 23.81
CA LEU A 307 6.92 -31.71 22.88
C LEU A 307 7.55 -30.43 23.45
N THR A 308 8.89 -30.38 23.41
CA THR A 308 9.66 -29.19 23.82
C THR A 308 10.55 -28.72 22.68
N LEU A 309 10.88 -27.41 22.65
CA LEU A 309 11.72 -26.82 21.60
C LEU A 309 13.11 -27.47 21.51
N GLU A 310 13.66 -27.87 22.66
CA GLU A 310 14.98 -28.51 22.74
C GLU A 310 15.04 -29.89 22.04
N LYS A 311 13.88 -30.55 21.93
CA LYS A 311 13.74 -31.87 21.30
C LYS A 311 13.17 -31.81 19.88
N ALA A 312 12.76 -30.62 19.43
CA ALA A 312 12.18 -30.45 18.11
C ALA A 312 13.18 -30.76 17.00
N THR A 313 12.69 -31.39 15.96
CA THR A 313 13.48 -31.80 14.78
C THR A 313 12.89 -31.18 13.52
N LEU A 314 13.61 -31.28 12.39
CA LEU A 314 13.09 -30.82 11.10
C LEU A 314 11.78 -31.53 10.68
N GLN A 315 11.50 -32.71 11.21
CA GLN A 315 10.28 -33.46 10.93
C GLN A 315 9.03 -32.86 11.59
N ASP A 316 9.23 -32.12 12.68
CA ASP A 316 8.17 -31.44 13.40
C ASP A 316 7.81 -30.08 12.76
N LEU A 317 8.71 -29.58 11.90
CA LEU A 317 8.52 -28.30 11.23
C LEU A 317 7.57 -28.42 10.02
N GLY A 318 6.62 -27.50 9.95
CA GLY A 318 5.82 -27.32 8.74
C GLY A 318 6.67 -26.77 7.58
N GLN A 319 6.12 -26.80 6.37
CA GLN A 319 6.75 -26.29 5.17
C GLN A 319 5.72 -25.58 4.29
N ALA A 320 6.18 -24.63 3.49
CA ALA A 320 5.39 -23.99 2.46
C ALA A 320 6.28 -23.66 1.26
N LYS A 321 5.68 -23.42 0.09
CA LYS A 321 6.40 -22.96 -1.08
C LYS A 321 6.91 -21.54 -0.90
N ARG A 322 6.06 -20.66 -0.34
CA ARG A 322 6.42 -19.28 -0.03
C ARG A 322 5.64 -18.78 1.19
N ILE A 323 6.27 -17.89 1.95
CA ILE A 323 5.59 -17.13 3.01
C ILE A 323 5.95 -15.66 2.85
N GLU A 324 4.96 -14.79 2.94
CA GLU A 324 5.11 -13.34 2.94
C GLU A 324 4.65 -12.77 4.27
N VAL A 325 5.52 -12.05 4.95
CA VAL A 325 5.24 -11.43 6.25
C VAL A 325 5.32 -9.92 6.10
N GLY A 326 4.18 -9.27 6.23
CA GLY A 326 4.05 -7.82 6.27
C GLY A 326 4.10 -7.27 7.69
N LYS A 327 3.78 -5.99 7.83
CA LYS A 327 3.71 -5.31 9.13
C LYS A 327 2.54 -5.81 9.98
N GLU A 328 1.40 -6.14 9.36
CA GLU A 328 0.15 -6.46 10.06
C GLU A 328 -0.32 -7.90 9.80
N ASN A 329 0.21 -8.58 8.78
CA ASN A 329 -0.28 -9.89 8.35
C ASN A 329 0.84 -10.84 7.93
N THR A 330 0.53 -12.12 7.93
CA THR A 330 1.37 -13.21 7.41
C THR A 330 0.54 -14.07 6.47
N THR A 331 1.04 -14.28 5.25
CA THR A 331 0.42 -15.10 4.21
C THR A 331 1.27 -16.34 3.95
N ILE A 332 0.68 -17.51 4.13
CA ILE A 332 1.26 -18.82 3.78
C ILE A 332 0.71 -19.22 2.43
N ILE A 333 1.58 -19.50 1.46
CA ILE A 333 1.24 -19.84 0.08
C ILE A 333 1.75 -21.24 -0.21
N ASP A 334 0.86 -22.12 -0.68
CA ASP A 334 1.17 -23.49 -1.04
C ASP A 334 1.84 -24.26 0.13
N GLY A 335 1.07 -24.47 1.19
CA GLY A 335 1.49 -25.24 2.36
C GLY A 335 1.65 -26.73 2.02
N ALA A 336 2.59 -27.39 2.67
CA ALA A 336 2.88 -28.82 2.42
C ALA A 336 1.91 -29.80 3.06
N GLY A 337 0.82 -29.31 3.70
CA GLY A 337 -0.24 -30.16 4.24
C GLY A 337 -0.99 -30.90 3.13
N THR A 338 -1.55 -32.05 3.47
CA THR A 338 -2.33 -32.83 2.49
C THR A 338 -3.75 -32.29 2.39
N GLU A 339 -4.30 -32.22 1.19
CA GLU A 339 -5.69 -31.80 0.93
C GLU A 339 -6.69 -32.59 1.79
N ALA A 340 -6.44 -33.90 1.99
CA ALA A 340 -7.28 -34.76 2.83
C ALA A 340 -7.29 -34.30 4.30
N ALA A 341 -6.14 -33.90 4.87
CA ALA A 341 -6.04 -33.41 6.23
C ALA A 341 -6.73 -32.05 6.40
N ILE A 342 -6.55 -31.16 5.42
CA ILE A 342 -7.20 -29.83 5.40
C ILE A 342 -8.72 -29.99 5.30
N THR A 343 -9.21 -30.83 4.39
CA THR A 343 -10.65 -31.11 4.26
C THR A 343 -11.25 -31.71 5.53
N ALA A 344 -10.55 -32.66 6.17
CA ALA A 344 -10.99 -33.25 7.44
C ALA A 344 -11.04 -32.19 8.57
N ARG A 345 -10.07 -31.27 8.62
CA ARG A 345 -10.07 -30.16 9.59
C ARG A 345 -11.23 -29.21 9.34
N VAL A 346 -11.48 -28.82 8.09
CA VAL A 346 -12.63 -27.99 7.72
C VAL A 346 -13.95 -28.65 8.14
N ALA A 347 -14.12 -29.95 7.92
CA ALA A 347 -15.31 -30.69 8.36
C ALA A 347 -15.47 -30.67 9.89
N THR A 348 -14.36 -30.82 10.62
CA THR A 348 -14.37 -30.73 12.10
C THR A 348 -14.81 -29.34 12.58
N VAL A 349 -14.27 -28.27 11.99
CA VAL A 349 -14.65 -26.90 12.38
C VAL A 349 -16.09 -26.59 12.01
N ARG A 350 -16.61 -27.09 10.86
CA ARG A 350 -18.02 -26.96 10.48
C ARG A 350 -18.95 -27.62 11.50
N LYS A 351 -18.60 -28.79 12.02
CA LYS A 351 -19.35 -29.44 13.10
C LYS A 351 -19.36 -28.57 14.37
N GLN A 352 -18.22 -27.95 14.72
CA GLN A 352 -18.16 -27.04 15.85
C GLN A 352 -19.06 -25.80 15.66
N ILE A 353 -19.26 -25.30 14.42
CA ILE A 353 -20.19 -24.22 14.11
C ILE A 353 -21.63 -24.62 14.43
N GLU A 354 -22.02 -25.87 14.09
CA GLU A 354 -23.35 -26.39 14.37
C GLU A 354 -23.62 -26.56 15.88
N GLU A 355 -22.58 -26.91 16.63
CA GLU A 355 -22.64 -27.11 18.10
C GLU A 355 -22.49 -25.80 18.89
N ALA A 356 -22.05 -24.69 18.24
CA ALA A 356 -21.80 -23.42 18.90
C ALA A 356 -23.08 -22.74 19.37
N THR A 357 -23.12 -22.40 20.64
CA THR A 357 -24.27 -21.74 21.31
C THR A 357 -24.19 -20.20 21.24
N SER A 358 -23.00 -19.64 21.08
CA SER A 358 -22.74 -18.20 20.98
C SER A 358 -22.62 -17.77 19.54
N ASP A 359 -23.31 -16.69 19.16
CA ASP A 359 -23.19 -16.11 17.81
C ASP A 359 -21.77 -15.61 17.53
N TYR A 360 -21.09 -15.09 18.56
CA TYR A 360 -19.70 -14.69 18.46
C TYR A 360 -18.74 -15.87 18.20
N ASP A 361 -18.93 -17.00 18.88
CA ASP A 361 -18.11 -18.18 18.64
C ASP A 361 -18.40 -18.78 17.27
N ARG A 362 -19.66 -18.77 16.85
CA ARG A 362 -20.08 -19.19 15.51
C ARG A 362 -19.41 -18.35 14.42
N GLU A 363 -19.39 -17.03 14.58
CA GLU A 363 -18.71 -16.11 13.66
C GLU A 363 -17.20 -16.41 13.57
N LYS A 364 -16.53 -16.60 14.70
CA LYS A 364 -15.09 -16.90 14.74
C LYS A 364 -14.73 -18.28 14.17
N LEU A 365 -15.59 -19.25 14.31
CA LEU A 365 -15.44 -20.56 13.67
C LEU A 365 -15.66 -20.46 12.14
N GLN A 366 -16.62 -19.64 11.69
CA GLN A 366 -16.84 -19.36 10.28
C GLN A 366 -15.63 -18.68 9.63
N GLU A 367 -15.02 -17.69 10.30
CA GLU A 367 -13.77 -17.08 9.85
C GLU A 367 -12.63 -18.11 9.68
N ARG A 368 -12.50 -19.07 10.60
CA ARG A 368 -11.51 -20.14 10.49
C ARG A 368 -11.75 -21.04 9.28
N VAL A 369 -13.02 -21.44 9.06
CA VAL A 369 -13.38 -22.21 7.86
C VAL A 369 -13.05 -21.46 6.59
N ALA A 370 -13.40 -20.18 6.51
CA ALA A 370 -13.11 -19.34 5.35
C ALA A 370 -11.60 -19.25 5.06
N LYS A 371 -10.77 -19.10 6.10
CA LYS A 371 -9.31 -19.05 5.98
C LYS A 371 -8.69 -20.39 5.54
N LEU A 372 -9.22 -21.52 6.01
CA LEU A 372 -8.72 -22.86 5.65
C LEU A 372 -9.19 -23.34 4.29
N ALA A 373 -10.49 -23.10 3.97
CA ALA A 373 -11.10 -23.63 2.76
C ALA A 373 -10.94 -22.73 1.53
N GLY A 374 -10.64 -21.45 1.73
CA GLY A 374 -10.56 -20.47 0.64
C GLY A 374 -9.30 -20.58 -0.21
N GLY A 375 -8.21 -21.11 0.33
CA GLY A 375 -6.92 -21.14 -0.35
C GLY A 375 -6.35 -19.76 -0.63
N VAL A 376 -5.33 -19.72 -1.49
CA VAL A 376 -4.70 -18.49 -1.99
C VAL A 376 -4.72 -18.50 -3.50
N ALA A 377 -5.29 -17.45 -4.11
CA ALA A 377 -5.17 -17.23 -5.53
C ALA A 377 -3.83 -16.57 -5.85
N VAL A 378 -3.06 -17.15 -6.75
CA VAL A 378 -1.76 -16.64 -7.18
C VAL A 378 -1.88 -16.17 -8.62
N ILE A 379 -1.81 -14.87 -8.83
CA ILE A 379 -1.74 -14.27 -10.17
C ILE A 379 -0.27 -14.22 -10.59
N LYS A 380 0.10 -14.99 -11.59
CA LYS A 380 1.43 -15.01 -12.19
C LYS A 380 1.45 -14.06 -13.38
N VAL A 381 2.22 -13.00 -13.29
CA VAL A 381 2.30 -11.97 -14.33
C VAL A 381 3.30 -12.38 -15.40
N GLY A 382 2.83 -12.43 -16.64
CA GLY A 382 3.66 -12.75 -17.80
C GLY A 382 4.17 -11.50 -18.52
N ALA A 383 5.44 -11.51 -18.96
CA ALA A 383 6.02 -10.44 -19.79
C ALA A 383 7.26 -10.92 -20.56
N ALA A 384 7.63 -10.18 -21.61
CA ALA A 384 8.78 -10.51 -22.43
C ALA A 384 10.12 -10.06 -21.82
N THR A 385 10.10 -9.02 -20.97
CA THR A 385 11.30 -8.44 -20.34
C THR A 385 11.08 -8.20 -18.85
N GLU A 386 12.17 -8.16 -18.08
CA GLU A 386 12.11 -7.87 -16.64
C GLU A 386 11.54 -6.48 -16.34
N VAL A 387 11.83 -5.48 -17.18
CA VAL A 387 11.30 -4.12 -17.02
C VAL A 387 9.78 -4.10 -17.21
N GLU A 388 9.28 -4.76 -18.26
CA GLU A 388 7.85 -4.91 -18.51
C GLU A 388 7.17 -5.72 -17.40
N MET A 389 7.81 -6.79 -16.91
CA MET A 389 7.31 -7.61 -15.82
C MET A 389 7.06 -6.77 -14.56
N LYS A 390 8.03 -5.95 -14.16
CA LYS A 390 7.91 -5.10 -12.97
C LYS A 390 6.79 -4.06 -13.12
N GLU A 391 6.68 -3.44 -14.29
CA GLU A 391 5.60 -2.47 -14.57
C GLU A 391 4.23 -3.14 -14.53
N LYS A 392 4.07 -4.27 -15.23
CA LYS A 392 2.80 -5.00 -15.31
C LYS A 392 2.37 -5.55 -13.95
N LYS A 393 3.34 -6.05 -13.16
CA LYS A 393 3.09 -6.52 -11.80
C LYS A 393 2.59 -5.40 -10.88
N ALA A 394 3.20 -4.22 -10.92
CA ALA A 394 2.73 -3.06 -10.16
C ALA A 394 1.29 -2.69 -10.55
N ARG A 395 0.95 -2.67 -11.84
CA ARG A 395 -0.44 -2.43 -12.28
C ARG A 395 -1.43 -3.48 -11.79
N VAL A 396 -1.05 -4.75 -11.78
CA VAL A 396 -1.91 -5.83 -11.25
C VAL A 396 -2.12 -5.64 -9.73
N GLU A 397 -1.08 -5.27 -8.99
CA GLU A 397 -1.17 -4.99 -7.56
C GLU A 397 -2.07 -3.79 -7.26
N ASP A 398 -1.94 -2.68 -7.99
CA ASP A 398 -2.80 -1.49 -7.85
C ASP A 398 -4.26 -1.84 -8.16
N ALA A 399 -4.51 -2.58 -9.25
CA ALA A 399 -5.84 -3.04 -9.62
C ALA A 399 -6.46 -3.98 -8.58
N LEU A 400 -5.66 -4.85 -7.96
CA LEU A 400 -6.11 -5.71 -6.87
C LEU A 400 -6.50 -4.90 -5.63
N HIS A 401 -5.71 -3.88 -5.27
CA HIS A 401 -6.04 -2.98 -4.16
C HIS A 401 -7.30 -2.18 -4.43
N ALA A 402 -7.44 -1.63 -5.63
CA ALA A 402 -8.64 -0.90 -6.04
C ALA A 402 -9.91 -1.78 -6.00
N THR A 403 -9.83 -3.02 -6.47
CA THR A 403 -10.97 -3.95 -6.42
C THR A 403 -11.36 -4.33 -4.99
N ARG A 404 -10.38 -4.54 -4.09
CA ARG A 404 -10.66 -4.73 -2.66
C ARG A 404 -11.32 -3.52 -2.03
N ALA A 405 -10.83 -2.33 -2.30
CA ALA A 405 -11.42 -1.08 -1.83
C ALA A 405 -12.87 -0.89 -2.34
N ALA A 406 -13.16 -1.30 -3.58
CA ALA A 406 -14.49 -1.27 -4.15
C ALA A 406 -15.46 -2.27 -3.49
N VAL A 407 -14.99 -3.47 -3.19
CA VAL A 407 -15.78 -4.48 -2.46
C VAL A 407 -16.09 -4.02 -1.03
N GLU A 408 -15.13 -3.34 -0.38
CA GLU A 408 -15.24 -2.88 1.01
C GLU A 408 -16.21 -1.70 1.18
N GLU A 409 -16.11 -0.65 0.36
CA GLU A 409 -16.89 0.59 0.53
C GLU A 409 -17.79 0.95 -0.68
N GLY A 410 -17.86 0.07 -1.67
CA GLY A 410 -18.64 0.32 -2.88
C GLY A 410 -17.91 1.18 -3.91
N ILE A 411 -18.66 1.54 -4.94
CA ILE A 411 -18.19 2.26 -6.13
C ILE A 411 -18.99 3.53 -6.38
N VAL A 412 -18.35 4.48 -7.04
CA VAL A 412 -18.93 5.74 -7.53
C VAL A 412 -18.60 5.93 -9.01
N ALA A 413 -19.27 6.87 -9.68
CA ALA A 413 -18.92 7.27 -11.04
C ALA A 413 -17.49 7.78 -11.11
N GLY A 414 -16.67 7.15 -11.95
CA GLY A 414 -15.23 7.40 -12.04
C GLY A 414 -14.86 8.64 -12.84
N GLY A 415 -13.54 8.77 -13.12
CA GLY A 415 -13.00 9.86 -13.92
C GLY A 415 -13.14 11.25 -13.29
N GLY A 416 -13.23 11.34 -11.96
CA GLY A 416 -13.44 12.60 -11.23
C GLY A 416 -14.90 13.08 -11.20
N THR A 417 -15.83 12.35 -11.81
CA THR A 417 -17.26 12.71 -11.90
C THR A 417 -17.92 12.78 -10.53
N ALA A 418 -17.67 11.79 -9.65
CA ALA A 418 -18.27 11.73 -8.32
C ALA A 418 -17.97 12.97 -7.46
N LEU A 419 -16.73 13.47 -7.50
CA LEU A 419 -16.34 14.69 -6.79
C LEU A 419 -17.12 15.91 -7.29
N LEU A 420 -17.32 16.03 -8.60
CA LEU A 420 -18.13 17.11 -9.18
C LEU A 420 -19.61 17.00 -8.80
N ARG A 421 -20.16 15.80 -8.69
CA ARG A 421 -21.55 15.59 -8.24
C ARG A 421 -21.73 15.94 -6.77
N ALA A 422 -20.77 15.56 -5.94
CA ALA A 422 -20.79 15.86 -4.51
C ALA A 422 -20.71 17.38 -4.21
N ARG A 423 -20.22 18.21 -5.16
CA ARG A 423 -20.07 19.66 -4.97
C ARG A 423 -21.35 20.39 -4.53
N ALA A 424 -22.53 19.88 -4.91
CA ALA A 424 -23.79 20.50 -4.56
C ALA A 424 -24.01 20.62 -3.03
N THR A 425 -23.45 19.71 -2.24
CA THR A 425 -23.54 19.76 -0.78
C THR A 425 -22.81 20.94 -0.18
N LEU A 426 -21.80 21.48 -0.86
CA LEU A 426 -21.01 22.60 -0.38
C LEU A 426 -21.82 23.89 -0.27
N ALA A 427 -22.88 24.03 -1.09
CA ALA A 427 -23.77 25.21 -1.04
C ALA A 427 -24.59 25.29 0.25
N SER A 428 -24.76 24.17 0.96
CA SER A 428 -25.54 24.11 2.20
C SER A 428 -24.71 24.23 3.47
N ILE A 429 -23.37 24.34 3.37
CA ILE A 429 -22.47 24.41 4.52
C ILE A 429 -22.64 25.75 5.23
N LYS A 430 -22.88 25.70 6.53
CA LYS A 430 -22.87 26.87 7.39
C LYS A 430 -21.48 27.08 7.96
N THR A 431 -20.95 28.28 7.76
CA THR A 431 -19.65 28.73 8.27
C THR A 431 -19.85 29.82 9.30
N ASP A 432 -18.83 30.07 10.10
CA ASP A 432 -18.90 31.03 11.20
C ASP A 432 -18.45 32.44 10.77
N ASN A 433 -17.67 32.52 9.67
CA ASN A 433 -17.14 33.77 9.15
C ASN A 433 -16.74 33.67 7.67
N HIS A 434 -16.38 34.82 7.07
CA HIS A 434 -16.03 34.93 5.65
C HIS A 434 -14.78 34.12 5.26
N ASP A 435 -13.80 33.96 6.15
CA ASP A 435 -12.56 33.23 5.88
C ASP A 435 -12.85 31.72 5.80
N GLN A 436 -13.79 31.22 6.61
CA GLN A 436 -14.26 29.83 6.48
C GLN A 436 -15.05 29.62 5.18
N ASP A 437 -15.86 30.61 4.75
CA ASP A 437 -16.50 30.56 3.43
C ASP A 437 -15.47 30.45 2.31
N ALA A 438 -14.38 31.21 2.40
CA ALA A 438 -13.28 31.10 1.45
C ALA A 438 -12.64 29.72 1.47
N GLY A 439 -12.49 29.10 2.66
CA GLY A 439 -12.02 27.71 2.80
C GLY A 439 -12.92 26.72 2.05
N VAL A 440 -14.22 26.84 2.12
CA VAL A 440 -15.17 26.03 1.34
C VAL A 440 -15.00 26.26 -0.17
N LYS A 441 -14.79 27.51 -0.61
CA LYS A 441 -14.56 27.86 -2.01
C LYS A 441 -13.25 27.27 -2.56
N ILE A 442 -12.20 27.19 -1.73
CA ILE A 442 -10.94 26.52 -2.09
C ILE A 442 -11.23 25.06 -2.48
N VAL A 443 -11.94 24.32 -1.64
CA VAL A 443 -12.27 22.92 -1.89
C VAL A 443 -13.20 22.79 -3.11
N LEU A 444 -14.21 23.65 -3.23
CA LEU A 444 -15.10 23.70 -4.38
C LEU A 444 -14.35 23.80 -5.72
N LYS A 445 -13.26 24.58 -5.74
CA LYS A 445 -12.39 24.71 -6.93
C LYS A 445 -11.46 23.53 -7.09
N ALA A 446 -10.87 23.04 -6.00
CA ALA A 446 -9.89 21.97 -6.02
C ALA A 446 -10.46 20.63 -6.48
N ILE A 447 -11.71 20.30 -6.18
CA ILE A 447 -12.35 19.04 -6.60
C ILE A 447 -12.56 18.91 -8.11
N GLU A 448 -12.40 20.00 -8.88
CA GLU A 448 -12.38 19.95 -10.34
C GLU A 448 -11.03 19.43 -10.89
N ALA A 449 -9.95 19.53 -10.11
CA ALA A 449 -8.58 19.30 -10.57
C ALA A 449 -8.35 17.87 -11.10
N PRO A 450 -8.88 16.78 -10.51
CA PRO A 450 -8.69 15.44 -11.06
C PRO A 450 -9.25 15.29 -12.47
N LEU A 451 -10.52 15.70 -12.71
CA LEU A 451 -11.10 15.65 -14.06
C LEU A 451 -10.36 16.59 -15.03
N ARG A 452 -9.98 17.81 -14.57
CA ARG A 452 -9.18 18.74 -15.38
C ARG A 452 -7.88 18.09 -15.88
N GLN A 453 -7.19 17.40 -14.99
CA GLN A 453 -5.93 16.75 -15.32
C GLN A 453 -6.12 15.55 -16.26
N ILE A 454 -7.15 14.73 -16.03
CA ILE A 454 -7.49 13.61 -16.91
C ILE A 454 -7.75 14.10 -18.33
N VAL A 455 -8.55 15.16 -18.47
CA VAL A 455 -8.91 15.77 -19.75
C VAL A 455 -7.68 16.39 -20.43
N ALA A 456 -6.85 17.11 -19.68
CA ALA A 456 -5.63 17.70 -20.19
C ALA A 456 -4.64 16.64 -20.70
N ASN A 457 -4.50 15.52 -19.98
CA ASN A 457 -3.67 14.39 -20.40
C ASN A 457 -4.24 13.69 -21.64
N ALA A 458 -5.55 13.78 -21.85
CA ALA A 458 -6.21 13.27 -23.06
C ALA A 458 -6.02 14.18 -24.30
N GLY A 459 -5.60 15.43 -24.08
CA GLY A 459 -5.39 16.42 -25.13
C GLY A 459 -6.64 17.26 -25.45
N ASP A 460 -7.68 17.17 -24.61
CA ASP A 460 -8.93 17.92 -24.75
C ASP A 460 -8.91 19.18 -23.86
N GLU A 461 -9.87 20.11 -24.11
CA GLU A 461 -9.99 21.36 -23.33
C GLU A 461 -10.73 21.13 -22.01
N PRO A 462 -10.05 21.21 -20.84
CA PRO A 462 -10.64 20.86 -19.55
C PRO A 462 -11.86 21.70 -19.17
N SER A 463 -11.87 23.00 -19.51
CA SER A 463 -12.95 23.91 -19.12
C SER A 463 -14.24 23.59 -19.85
N VAL A 464 -14.17 23.20 -21.11
CA VAL A 464 -15.31 22.79 -21.92
C VAL A 464 -15.92 21.51 -21.37
N VAL A 465 -15.06 20.52 -21.11
CA VAL A 465 -15.52 19.21 -20.60
C VAL A 465 -16.18 19.36 -19.23
N ILE A 466 -15.57 20.10 -18.30
CA ILE A 466 -16.13 20.30 -16.96
C ILE A 466 -17.49 20.98 -17.02
N ASN A 467 -17.64 22.05 -17.80
CA ASN A 467 -18.91 22.73 -17.94
C ASN A 467 -20.00 21.77 -18.44
N LYS A 468 -19.71 20.99 -19.47
CA LYS A 468 -20.66 20.00 -20.01
C LYS A 468 -20.98 18.90 -19.00
N VAL A 469 -20.00 18.42 -18.23
CA VAL A 469 -20.27 17.45 -17.15
C VAL A 469 -21.13 18.06 -16.05
N LEU A 470 -20.91 19.34 -15.69
CA LEU A 470 -21.70 20.03 -14.66
C LEU A 470 -23.17 20.28 -15.07
N GLU A 471 -23.44 20.46 -16.35
CA GLU A 471 -24.81 20.57 -16.88
C GLU A 471 -25.61 19.25 -16.76
N GLY A 472 -24.90 18.11 -16.73
CA GLY A 472 -25.50 16.80 -16.56
C GLY A 472 -25.85 16.48 -15.11
N SER A 473 -26.56 15.37 -14.90
CA SER A 473 -26.99 14.86 -13.58
C SER A 473 -26.63 13.39 -13.39
N GLY A 474 -26.76 12.88 -12.17
CA GLY A 474 -26.48 11.49 -11.83
C GLY A 474 -25.04 11.10 -12.14
N ASN A 475 -24.84 10.01 -12.87
CA ASN A 475 -23.51 9.50 -13.23
C ASN A 475 -22.97 10.07 -14.55
N PHE A 476 -23.65 11.07 -15.16
CA PHE A 476 -23.23 11.65 -16.43
C PHE A 476 -21.83 12.27 -16.30
N GLY A 477 -20.88 11.82 -17.11
CA GLY A 477 -19.49 12.23 -17.07
C GLY A 477 -18.83 12.17 -18.45
N TYR A 478 -17.50 12.21 -18.46
CA TYR A 478 -16.68 12.19 -19.68
C TYR A 478 -15.68 11.02 -19.62
N ASN A 479 -15.80 10.12 -20.58
CA ASN A 479 -14.82 9.03 -20.76
C ASN A 479 -13.65 9.52 -21.60
N ALA A 480 -12.55 9.84 -20.95
CA ALA A 480 -11.35 10.35 -21.60
C ALA A 480 -10.61 9.33 -22.51
N ALA A 481 -10.93 8.02 -22.36
CA ALA A 481 -10.38 7.00 -23.26
C ALA A 481 -10.99 7.10 -24.66
N THR A 482 -12.33 7.26 -24.74
CA THR A 482 -13.09 7.28 -26.00
C THR A 482 -13.47 8.67 -26.49
N GLY A 483 -13.45 9.69 -25.61
CA GLY A 483 -13.92 11.05 -25.91
C GLY A 483 -15.43 11.20 -25.82
N GLU A 484 -16.14 10.23 -25.25
CA GLU A 484 -17.61 10.21 -25.20
C GLU A 484 -18.17 10.70 -23.86
N TYR A 485 -19.35 11.28 -23.90
CA TYR A 485 -20.12 11.68 -22.73
C TYR A 485 -21.27 10.69 -22.50
N GLY A 486 -21.51 10.31 -21.25
CA GLY A 486 -22.59 9.40 -20.90
C GLY A 486 -22.59 9.03 -19.42
N ASP A 487 -23.40 8.04 -19.07
CA ASP A 487 -23.39 7.46 -17.72
C ASP A 487 -22.09 6.68 -17.50
N MET A 488 -21.25 7.16 -16.59
CA MET A 488 -19.94 6.59 -16.33
C MET A 488 -20.03 5.16 -15.78
N VAL A 489 -21.09 4.85 -15.05
CA VAL A 489 -21.30 3.50 -14.50
C VAL A 489 -21.67 2.52 -15.62
N GLU A 490 -22.53 2.92 -16.56
CA GLU A 490 -22.88 2.12 -17.73
C GLU A 490 -21.70 1.92 -18.66
N MET A 491 -20.85 2.97 -18.81
CA MET A 491 -19.60 2.91 -19.57
C MET A 491 -18.49 2.08 -18.90
N GLY A 492 -18.73 1.60 -17.67
CA GLY A 492 -17.76 0.82 -16.90
C GLY A 492 -16.62 1.63 -16.29
N VAL A 493 -16.71 2.97 -16.26
CA VAL A 493 -15.72 3.85 -15.64
C VAL A 493 -16.11 4.08 -14.18
N LEU A 494 -15.52 3.28 -13.30
CA LEU A 494 -15.88 3.17 -11.89
C LEU A 494 -14.66 3.49 -11.02
N ASP A 495 -14.85 4.30 -9.98
CA ASP A 495 -13.84 4.54 -8.95
C ASP A 495 -14.30 3.93 -7.60
N PRO A 496 -13.42 3.27 -6.85
CA PRO A 496 -13.74 2.84 -5.49
C PRO A 496 -14.00 4.05 -4.59
N THR A 497 -15.10 4.00 -3.83
CA THR A 497 -15.48 5.09 -2.91
C THR A 497 -14.37 5.35 -1.87
N LYS A 498 -13.77 4.30 -1.34
CA LYS A 498 -12.66 4.36 -0.38
C LYS A 498 -11.45 5.12 -0.96
N VAL A 499 -11.10 4.85 -2.22
CA VAL A 499 -9.99 5.53 -2.92
C VAL A 499 -10.28 7.02 -3.06
N THR A 500 -11.46 7.37 -3.62
CA THR A 500 -11.83 8.76 -3.87
C THR A 500 -11.91 9.60 -2.59
N ARG A 501 -12.54 9.06 -1.52
CA ARG A 501 -12.64 9.78 -0.25
C ARG A 501 -11.29 9.92 0.46
N SER A 502 -10.47 8.86 0.46
CA SER A 502 -9.14 8.88 1.10
C SER A 502 -8.22 9.88 0.42
N ALA A 503 -8.21 9.91 -0.91
CA ALA A 503 -7.44 10.90 -1.69
C ALA A 503 -7.82 12.34 -1.28
N LEU A 504 -9.12 12.63 -1.18
CA LEU A 504 -9.61 13.96 -0.77
C LEU A 504 -9.23 14.29 0.69
N GLN A 505 -9.42 13.34 1.61
CA GLN A 505 -9.15 13.54 3.04
C GLN A 505 -7.66 13.80 3.31
N TYR A 506 -6.76 13.00 2.74
CA TYR A 506 -5.33 13.17 2.97
C TYR A 506 -4.77 14.39 2.25
N ALA A 507 -5.24 14.68 1.04
CA ALA A 507 -4.90 15.91 0.33
C ALA A 507 -5.27 17.15 1.15
N ALA A 508 -6.49 17.23 1.65
CA ALA A 508 -6.97 18.36 2.44
C ALA A 508 -6.27 18.48 3.80
N SER A 509 -6.00 17.36 4.47
CA SER A 509 -5.30 17.32 5.75
C SER A 509 -3.93 17.97 5.65
N VAL A 510 -3.09 17.50 4.71
CA VAL A 510 -1.73 18.00 4.53
C VAL A 510 -1.74 19.41 3.94
N ALA A 511 -2.57 19.69 2.93
CA ALA A 511 -2.70 21.03 2.36
C ALA A 511 -3.14 22.07 3.42
N GLY A 512 -4.07 21.71 4.30
CA GLY A 512 -4.48 22.57 5.41
C GLY A 512 -3.33 22.90 6.37
N LEU A 513 -2.45 21.96 6.67
CA LEU A 513 -1.24 22.22 7.46
C LEU A 513 -0.28 23.15 6.73
N MET A 514 -0.08 22.95 5.42
CA MET A 514 0.77 23.83 4.61
C MET A 514 0.25 25.25 4.56
N LEU A 515 -1.06 25.45 4.44
CA LEU A 515 -1.68 26.78 4.44
C LEU A 515 -1.49 27.53 5.77
N THR A 516 -1.46 26.79 6.88
CA THR A 516 -1.28 27.35 8.23
C THR A 516 0.20 27.52 8.63
N THR A 517 1.14 27.09 7.79
CA THR A 517 2.58 27.20 8.04
C THR A 517 3.06 28.64 7.77
N ASP A 518 3.79 29.23 8.73
CA ASP A 518 4.36 30.57 8.60
C ASP A 518 5.89 30.58 8.69
N ALA A 519 6.50 29.53 9.24
CA ALA A 519 7.95 29.41 9.35
C ALA A 519 8.43 28.01 8.90
N MET A 520 9.57 27.98 8.25
CA MET A 520 10.28 26.74 7.87
C MET A 520 11.70 26.79 8.41
N VAL A 521 12.16 25.68 9.01
CA VAL A 521 13.48 25.57 9.64
C VAL A 521 14.25 24.41 8.99
N ALA A 522 15.38 24.70 8.36
CA ALA A 522 16.23 23.71 7.72
C ALA A 522 17.66 23.76 8.27
N GLU A 523 18.36 22.65 8.23
CA GLU A 523 19.79 22.59 8.53
C GLU A 523 20.59 23.28 7.42
N LEU A 524 21.54 24.13 7.79
CA LEU A 524 22.52 24.64 6.83
C LEU A 524 23.37 23.46 6.31
N PRO A 525 23.75 23.46 5.01
CA PRO A 525 24.73 22.52 4.54
C PRO A 525 26.02 22.66 5.34
N GLU A 526 26.54 21.57 5.86
CA GLU A 526 27.90 21.60 6.40
C GLU A 526 28.87 21.76 5.22
N ASP A 527 29.65 22.85 5.23
CA ASP A 527 30.84 22.94 4.38
C ASP A 527 31.78 21.80 4.80
N LYS A 528 31.75 20.69 4.08
CA LYS A 528 32.79 19.66 4.25
C LYS A 528 34.09 20.37 3.94
N PRO A 529 35.03 20.50 4.90
CA PRO A 529 36.34 21.05 4.59
C PRO A 529 36.94 20.22 3.47
N ALA A 530 37.33 20.87 2.39
CA ALA A 530 38.06 20.23 1.31
C ALA A 530 39.22 19.47 1.95
N MET A 531 39.27 18.15 1.76
CA MET A 531 40.44 17.38 2.18
C MET A 531 41.66 18.08 1.59
N PRO A 532 42.68 18.47 2.39
CA PRO A 532 43.90 19.01 1.88
C PRO A 532 44.45 17.98 0.91
N GLY A 533 44.61 18.36 -0.36
CA GLY A 533 45.13 17.51 -1.40
C GLY A 533 46.42 16.86 -0.93
N GLY A 534 46.48 15.53 -1.00
CA GLY A 534 47.64 14.74 -0.62
C GLY A 534 48.88 15.31 -1.30
N MET A 535 49.80 15.76 -0.48
CA MET A 535 51.11 16.26 -0.86
C MET A 535 51.81 15.12 -1.61
N GLY A 536 52.04 15.32 -2.90
CA GLY A 536 52.80 14.40 -3.74
C GLY A 536 54.12 14.07 -3.09
N GLY A 537 54.31 12.81 -2.73
CA GLY A 537 55.57 12.27 -2.24
C GLY A 537 56.61 12.38 -3.33
N MET A 538 57.60 13.17 -3.05
CA MET A 538 58.83 13.35 -3.80
C MET A 538 59.60 12.05 -3.86
N GLY A 539 59.97 11.64 -5.05
CA GLY A 539 60.89 10.52 -5.28
C GLY A 539 62.28 10.73 -4.69
N GLY A 540 62.91 9.67 -4.32
CA GLY A 540 64.32 9.57 -3.94
C GLY A 540 64.84 8.25 -4.42
N MET A 541 65.47 8.23 -5.50
CA MET A 541 66.84 7.93 -5.87
C MET A 541 67.61 6.92 -5.04
N GLY A 542 68.26 6.01 -5.71
CA GLY A 542 69.45 5.29 -5.37
C GLY A 542 69.22 3.79 -5.31
N GLY A 543 69.73 2.93 -6.14
CA GLY A 543 70.99 2.93 -6.78
C GLY A 543 71.86 1.85 -6.16
N MET A 544 72.23 0.89 -6.99
CA MET A 544 73.44 0.04 -6.95
C MET A 544 73.40 -1.26 -6.13
N ASP A 545 73.64 -2.29 -6.93
CA ASP A 545 74.66 -3.37 -6.85
C ASP A 545 74.49 -4.52 -5.82
N MET A 546 74.27 -5.63 -6.27
CA MET A 546 74.99 -6.88 -6.60
C MET A 546 74.02 -8.03 -6.78
#